data_636fbac981720136a35c2ada44a0bb90
#
_entry.id   636fbac981720136a35c2ada44a0bb90
#
_cell.length_a   1.000
_cell.length_b   1.000
_cell.length_c   1.000
_cell.angle_alpha   90.00
_cell.angle_beta   90.00
_cell.angle_gamma   90.00
#
_symmetry.space_group_name_H-M   'P 1'
#
loop_
_entity.id
_entity.type
_entity.pdbx_description
1 polymer ?
#
loop_
_entity_poly.entity_id
_entity_poly.type
_entity_poly.pdbx_seq_one_letter_code
_entity_poly.pdbx_strand_id
1 'polypeptide(L)'
;MKITDYPVITKFTDDNIMLVDGNEGTKTIKIADAILAALHLMSPTNHRLVFRGKSLGSAVTTEQLAAIQAGTFEGLWLGDYWVINGINWRIADFDYWYGTGENKCTKHHVIIVPDTSLSVAKMNDAGTTAGGYIGSTMYTTGLAESKSLASSAFGSAIISHQTFFTNAESGGKPSSGAWVDSTVDLMNEYMVYGHAHAMASPNGSNVAAFDTIDTTQLALFSANPEFIRCASTWLRDIVSATQFATAHPNGSATVANADWQLGVRPVFAIG
;
A
#
# COMPACT_ATOMS: atom_id res chain seq x y z
N MET A 1 -39.79 33.27 10.83
CA MET A 1 -38.84 32.61 11.74
C MET A 1 -37.44 33.00 11.26
N LYS A 2 -36.63 33.63 12.12
CA LYS A 2 -35.26 34.01 11.73
C LYS A 2 -34.33 32.80 11.94
N ILE A 3 -33.32 32.68 11.11
CA ILE A 3 -32.30 31.60 11.22
C ILE A 3 -31.58 31.60 12.58
N THR A 4 -31.55 32.78 13.25
CA THR A 4 -30.99 32.97 14.58
C THR A 4 -31.76 32.31 15.72
N ASP A 5 -32.96 31.76 15.46
CA ASP A 5 -33.81 31.15 16.48
C ASP A 5 -33.53 29.65 16.67
N TYR A 6 -32.58 29.09 15.92
CA TYR A 6 -32.19 27.68 16.03
C TYR A 6 -30.96 27.51 16.92
N PRO A 7 -30.90 26.46 17.73
CA PRO A 7 -29.74 26.17 18.55
C PRO A 7 -28.50 25.94 17.69
N VAL A 8 -27.37 26.51 18.11
CA VAL A 8 -26.10 26.26 17.42
C VAL A 8 -25.68 24.81 17.67
N ILE A 9 -25.52 24.05 16.60
CA ILE A 9 -24.98 22.68 16.66
C ILE A 9 -23.45 22.81 16.78
N THR A 10 -22.91 22.42 17.91
CA THR A 10 -21.47 22.47 18.21
C THR A 10 -20.77 21.14 17.94
N LYS A 11 -21.53 20.06 17.73
CA LYS A 11 -21.02 18.73 17.42
C LYS A 11 -22.03 17.99 16.54
N PHE A 12 -21.55 17.48 15.40
CA PHE A 12 -22.36 16.62 14.53
C PHE A 12 -22.34 15.18 15.05
N THR A 13 -23.50 14.52 14.98
CA THR A 13 -23.68 13.09 15.21
C THR A 13 -24.26 12.44 13.96
N ASP A 14 -24.23 11.12 13.89
CA ASP A 14 -24.73 10.37 12.71
C ASP A 14 -26.22 10.63 12.43
N ASP A 15 -26.97 11.08 13.43
CA ASP A 15 -28.41 11.39 13.33
C ASP A 15 -28.72 12.84 12.96
N ASN A 16 -27.71 13.70 12.84
CA ASN A 16 -27.94 15.07 12.40
C ASN A 16 -28.40 15.09 10.94
N ILE A 17 -29.46 15.84 10.68
CA ILE A 17 -30.05 16.00 9.35
C ILE A 17 -29.90 17.43 8.87
N MET A 18 -29.76 17.60 7.56
CA MET A 18 -29.76 18.88 6.86
C MET A 18 -30.99 18.98 5.97
N LEU A 19 -31.59 20.14 5.89
CA LEU A 19 -32.62 20.43 4.90
C LEU A 19 -31.94 20.82 3.59
N VAL A 20 -32.31 20.13 2.53
CA VAL A 20 -31.84 20.42 1.18
C VAL A 20 -33.05 20.81 0.33
N ASP A 21 -33.02 22.01 -0.22
CA ASP A 21 -34.03 22.50 -1.16
C ASP A 21 -33.58 22.27 -2.60
N GLY A 22 -34.41 21.65 -3.37
CA GLY A 22 -34.11 21.28 -4.76
C GLY A 22 -35.35 21.38 -5.65
N ASN A 23 -35.18 21.12 -6.95
CA ASN A 23 -36.25 21.20 -7.94
C ASN A 23 -37.47 20.33 -7.66
N GLU A 24 -37.33 19.32 -6.78
CA GLU A 24 -38.41 18.42 -6.38
C GLU A 24 -38.97 18.73 -4.97
N GLY A 25 -38.62 19.90 -4.40
CA GLY A 25 -39.01 20.33 -3.07
C GLY A 25 -37.98 20.05 -1.99
N THR A 26 -38.32 20.45 -0.76
CA THR A 26 -37.40 20.33 0.39
C THR A 26 -37.36 18.89 0.90
N LYS A 27 -36.18 18.31 0.96
CA LYS A 27 -35.90 16.98 1.49
C LYS A 27 -34.94 17.04 2.66
N THR A 28 -34.98 16.02 3.51
CA THR A 28 -33.97 15.85 4.57
C THR A 28 -32.91 14.88 4.12
N ILE A 29 -31.65 15.19 4.42
CA ILE A 29 -30.52 14.28 4.21
C ILE A 29 -29.71 14.24 5.52
N LYS A 30 -29.20 13.07 5.89
CA LYS A 30 -28.20 12.99 6.97
C LYS A 30 -26.95 13.72 6.54
N ILE A 31 -26.36 14.50 7.45
CA ILE A 31 -25.13 15.27 7.15
C ILE A 31 -24.01 14.32 6.72
N ALA A 32 -23.90 13.15 7.36
CA ALA A 32 -22.95 12.12 6.97
C ALA A 32 -23.12 11.69 5.51
N ASP A 33 -24.37 11.48 5.05
CA ASP A 33 -24.67 11.08 3.67
C ASP A 33 -24.39 12.21 2.68
N ALA A 34 -24.68 13.47 3.07
CA ALA A 34 -24.38 14.63 2.24
C ALA A 34 -22.85 14.81 2.05
N ILE A 35 -22.07 14.64 3.11
CA ILE A 35 -20.60 14.69 3.05
C ILE A 35 -20.09 13.53 2.17
N LEU A 36 -20.63 12.34 2.34
CA LEU A 36 -20.25 11.18 1.55
C LEU A 36 -20.57 11.38 0.05
N ALA A 37 -21.76 11.91 -0.26
CA ALA A 37 -22.14 12.25 -1.63
C ALA A 37 -21.23 13.34 -2.23
N ALA A 38 -20.88 14.36 -1.46
CA ALA A 38 -19.94 15.39 -1.89
C ALA A 38 -18.54 14.81 -2.16
N LEU A 39 -18.07 13.87 -1.34
CA LEU A 39 -16.80 13.16 -1.54
C LEU A 39 -16.85 12.27 -2.79
N HIS A 40 -17.98 11.64 -3.11
CA HIS A 40 -18.14 10.85 -4.34
C HIS A 40 -18.11 11.70 -5.63
N LEU A 41 -18.48 12.97 -5.56
CA LEU A 41 -18.34 13.91 -6.68
C LEU A 41 -16.89 14.37 -6.90
N MET A 42 -15.99 14.04 -6.00
CA MET A 42 -14.58 14.40 -6.10
C MET A 42 -13.83 13.37 -6.97
N SER A 43 -12.80 13.82 -7.69
CA SER A 43 -11.96 12.96 -8.53
C SER A 43 -11.45 11.72 -7.77
N PRO A 44 -11.21 10.57 -8.44
CA PRO A 44 -10.59 9.38 -7.86
C PRO A 44 -9.34 9.64 -7.00
N THR A 45 -8.60 10.69 -7.33
CA THR A 45 -7.44 11.15 -6.54
C THR A 45 -7.77 11.40 -5.06
N ASN A 46 -9.03 11.75 -4.73
CA ASN A 46 -9.43 12.05 -3.36
C ASN A 46 -9.64 10.81 -2.49
N HIS A 47 -9.91 9.64 -3.08
CA HIS A 47 -9.96 8.37 -2.36
C HIS A 47 -8.63 8.07 -1.67
N ARG A 48 -7.52 8.51 -2.28
CA ARG A 48 -6.17 8.41 -1.75
C ARG A 48 -5.87 9.38 -0.62
N LEU A 49 -6.57 10.52 -0.55
CA LEU A 49 -6.27 11.61 0.39
C LEU A 49 -7.06 11.52 1.70
N VAL A 50 -8.11 10.72 1.76
CA VAL A 50 -9.00 10.62 2.93
C VAL A 50 -8.86 9.26 3.59
N PHE A 51 -8.20 9.22 4.75
CA PHE A 51 -8.12 8.01 5.56
C PHE A 51 -9.47 7.76 6.24
N ARG A 52 -10.11 6.61 5.95
CA ARG A 52 -11.39 6.20 6.54
C ARG A 52 -11.25 5.03 7.51
N GLY A 53 -10.53 3.98 7.13
CA GLY A 53 -10.28 2.83 7.99
C GLY A 53 -11.50 1.96 8.30
N LYS A 54 -12.47 1.87 7.37
CA LYS A 54 -13.70 1.10 7.53
C LYS A 54 -13.50 -0.36 7.13
N SER A 55 -14.13 -1.30 7.84
CA SER A 55 -14.24 -2.69 7.38
C SER A 55 -15.16 -2.78 6.16
N LEU A 56 -14.67 -3.45 5.13
CA LEU A 56 -15.37 -3.71 3.87
C LEU A 56 -16.01 -5.11 3.83
N GLY A 57 -15.88 -5.89 4.91
CA GLY A 57 -16.41 -7.24 5.00
C GLY A 57 -15.34 -8.33 4.92
N SER A 58 -15.77 -9.56 4.64
CA SER A 58 -14.94 -10.76 4.64
C SER A 58 -14.56 -11.27 3.24
N ALA A 59 -14.91 -10.52 2.20
CA ALA A 59 -14.54 -10.80 0.80
C ALA A 59 -14.66 -9.52 -0.02
N VAL A 60 -13.92 -9.42 -1.12
CA VAL A 60 -14.12 -8.39 -2.15
C VAL A 60 -15.42 -8.70 -2.89
N THR A 61 -16.36 -7.76 -2.94
CA THR A 61 -17.59 -7.96 -3.72
C THR A 61 -17.37 -7.69 -5.20
N THR A 62 -18.29 -8.18 -6.03
CA THR A 62 -18.27 -7.91 -7.48
C THR A 62 -18.32 -6.42 -7.79
N GLU A 63 -19.12 -5.67 -7.04
CA GLU A 63 -19.28 -4.22 -7.19
C GLU A 63 -17.99 -3.49 -6.81
N GLN A 64 -17.35 -3.89 -5.70
CA GLN A 64 -16.06 -3.32 -5.29
C GLN A 64 -14.98 -3.57 -6.33
N LEU A 65 -14.89 -4.81 -6.85
CA LEU A 65 -13.91 -5.14 -7.88
C LEU A 65 -14.19 -4.37 -9.18
N ALA A 66 -15.45 -4.25 -9.59
CA ALA A 66 -15.85 -3.47 -10.74
C ALA A 66 -15.49 -1.97 -10.59
N ALA A 67 -15.68 -1.39 -9.40
CA ALA A 67 -15.30 -0.01 -9.10
C ALA A 67 -13.77 0.19 -9.16
N ILE A 68 -12.99 -0.80 -8.70
CA ILE A 68 -11.53 -0.78 -8.83
C ILE A 68 -11.15 -0.82 -10.32
N GLN A 69 -11.65 -1.78 -11.07
CA GLN A 69 -11.33 -1.97 -12.49
C GLN A 69 -11.72 -0.78 -13.37
N ALA A 70 -12.80 -0.08 -13.01
CA ALA A 70 -13.23 1.13 -13.67
C ALA A 70 -12.40 2.38 -13.30
N GLY A 71 -11.54 2.30 -12.28
CA GLY A 71 -10.80 3.43 -11.74
C GLY A 71 -11.67 4.48 -11.04
N THR A 72 -12.92 4.15 -10.71
CA THR A 72 -13.82 5.04 -9.97
C THR A 72 -13.63 4.91 -8.47
N PHE A 73 -13.21 3.74 -7.99
CA PHE A 73 -12.99 3.39 -6.59
C PHE A 73 -14.19 3.68 -5.68
N GLU A 74 -15.38 3.67 -6.26
CA GLU A 74 -16.61 4.02 -5.54
C GLU A 74 -16.78 3.15 -4.28
N GLY A 75 -17.05 3.80 -3.16
CA GLY A 75 -17.21 3.13 -1.86
C GLY A 75 -15.91 2.64 -1.21
N LEU A 76 -14.74 2.88 -1.82
CA LEU A 76 -13.42 2.48 -1.30
C LEU A 76 -12.59 3.72 -0.94
N TRP A 77 -11.91 3.69 0.20
CA TRP A 77 -11.12 4.80 0.70
C TRP A 77 -9.82 4.32 1.33
N LEU A 78 -8.87 5.23 1.44
CA LEU A 78 -7.60 4.93 2.07
C LEU A 78 -7.80 4.37 3.49
N GLY A 79 -7.08 3.28 3.78
CA GLY A 79 -7.14 2.63 5.08
C GLY A 79 -8.33 1.70 5.29
N ASP A 80 -9.30 1.63 4.37
CA ASP A 80 -10.34 0.60 4.42
C ASP A 80 -9.73 -0.80 4.31
N TYR A 81 -10.41 -1.80 4.85
CA TYR A 81 -9.85 -3.15 4.90
C TYR A 81 -10.89 -4.25 4.81
N TRP A 82 -10.49 -5.36 4.24
CA TRP A 82 -11.22 -6.62 4.31
C TRP A 82 -10.63 -7.50 5.43
N VAL A 83 -11.49 -8.26 6.11
CA VAL A 83 -11.07 -9.28 7.08
C VAL A 83 -11.26 -10.65 6.43
N ILE A 84 -10.20 -11.18 5.82
CA ILE A 84 -10.25 -12.47 5.12
C ILE A 84 -9.29 -13.44 5.80
N ASN A 85 -9.79 -14.60 6.20
CA ASN A 85 -9.03 -15.63 6.94
C ASN A 85 -8.39 -15.08 8.23
N GLY A 86 -9.06 -14.15 8.91
CA GLY A 86 -8.57 -13.52 10.14
C GLY A 86 -7.46 -12.47 9.94
N ILE A 87 -7.13 -12.14 8.71
CA ILE A 87 -6.12 -11.12 8.34
C ILE A 87 -6.84 -9.86 7.89
N ASN A 88 -6.42 -8.72 8.42
CA ASN A 88 -6.84 -7.40 7.96
C ASN A 88 -6.00 -7.03 6.73
N TRP A 89 -6.60 -7.06 5.56
CA TRP A 89 -6.02 -6.66 4.29
C TRP A 89 -6.44 -5.23 3.98
N ARG A 90 -5.51 -4.29 4.08
CA ARG A 90 -5.80 -2.86 4.07
C ARG A 90 -5.43 -2.21 2.75
N ILE A 91 -6.29 -1.29 2.28
CA ILE A 91 -6.01 -0.42 1.13
C ILE A 91 -4.95 0.59 1.56
N ALA A 92 -3.78 0.49 0.95
CA ALA A 92 -2.64 1.33 1.24
C ALA A 92 -2.44 2.46 0.22
N ASP A 93 -2.94 2.28 -0.99
CA ASP A 93 -2.91 3.30 -2.04
C ASP A 93 -3.87 2.95 -3.20
N PHE A 94 -4.01 3.86 -4.16
CA PHE A 94 -4.81 3.73 -5.36
C PHE A 94 -3.93 4.02 -6.58
N ASP A 95 -4.00 3.16 -7.60
CA ASP A 95 -3.29 3.31 -8.88
C ASP A 95 -1.77 3.55 -8.74
N TYR A 96 -1.15 2.99 -7.70
CA TYR A 96 0.25 3.24 -7.38
C TYR A 96 1.20 2.86 -8.52
N TRP A 97 0.94 1.76 -9.22
CA TRP A 97 1.73 1.30 -10.36
C TRP A 97 1.11 1.65 -11.72
N TYR A 98 -0.01 2.41 -11.76
CA TYR A 98 -0.66 2.76 -13.02
C TYR A 98 0.27 3.59 -13.91
N GLY A 99 0.45 3.15 -15.16
CA GLY A 99 1.32 3.82 -16.12
C GLY A 99 2.82 3.56 -15.94
N THR A 100 3.23 2.68 -15.00
CA THR A 100 4.64 2.36 -14.70
C THR A 100 5.10 1.07 -15.36
N GLY A 101 6.42 0.90 -15.50
CA GLY A 101 7.07 -0.24 -16.13
C GLY A 101 7.44 -0.01 -17.59
N GLU A 102 8.32 -0.84 -18.13
CA GLU A 102 8.60 -0.90 -19.58
C GLU A 102 7.31 -1.33 -20.32
N ASN A 103 6.65 -2.36 -19.79
CA ASN A 103 5.28 -2.71 -20.15
C ASN A 103 4.34 -2.06 -19.14
N LYS A 104 3.86 -0.88 -19.49
CA LYS A 104 3.06 -0.05 -18.57
C LYS A 104 1.86 -0.81 -18.01
N CYS A 105 1.71 -0.78 -16.69
CA CYS A 105 0.49 -1.23 -16.04
C CYS A 105 -0.67 -0.29 -16.42
N THR A 106 -1.66 -0.82 -17.14
CA THR A 106 -2.86 -0.06 -17.59
C THR A 106 -4.11 -0.46 -16.83
N LYS A 107 -4.00 -1.35 -15.85
CA LYS A 107 -5.11 -1.77 -15.00
C LYS A 107 -5.22 -0.84 -13.80
N HIS A 108 -6.42 -0.32 -13.57
CA HIS A 108 -6.73 0.36 -12.32
C HIS A 108 -6.68 -0.64 -11.16
N HIS A 109 -6.18 -0.20 -10.01
CA HIS A 109 -5.95 -1.11 -8.89
C HIS A 109 -5.88 -0.38 -7.54
N VAL A 110 -6.08 -1.12 -6.48
CA VAL A 110 -5.74 -0.70 -5.12
C VAL A 110 -4.56 -1.50 -4.60
N ILE A 111 -3.69 -0.85 -3.84
CA ILE A 111 -2.57 -1.49 -3.16
C ILE A 111 -3.05 -2.07 -1.84
N ILE A 112 -2.68 -3.30 -1.58
CA ILE A 112 -3.01 -4.05 -0.37
C ILE A 112 -1.77 -4.33 0.44
N VAL A 113 -1.86 -4.05 1.74
CA VAL A 113 -0.89 -4.49 2.75
C VAL A 113 -1.64 -5.10 3.93
N PRO A 114 -1.13 -6.18 4.56
CA PRO A 114 -1.71 -6.67 5.81
C PRO A 114 -1.33 -5.73 6.95
N ASP A 115 -2.15 -5.67 8.02
CA ASP A 115 -1.84 -4.83 9.20
C ASP A 115 -0.58 -5.29 9.93
N THR A 116 -0.28 -6.59 9.87
CA THR A 116 0.89 -7.21 10.52
C THR A 116 1.65 -8.11 9.57
N SER A 117 2.84 -8.55 9.98
CA SER A 117 3.58 -9.60 9.27
C SER A 117 2.76 -10.89 9.21
N LEU A 118 2.81 -11.58 8.08
CA LEU A 118 2.12 -12.85 7.85
C LEU A 118 2.95 -14.07 8.29
N SER A 119 4.27 -13.93 8.25
CA SER A 119 5.23 -14.97 8.65
C SER A 119 6.53 -14.33 9.13
N VAL A 120 7.48 -15.18 9.48
CA VAL A 120 8.86 -14.79 9.85
C VAL A 120 9.82 -15.62 9.00
N ALA A 121 10.75 -14.96 8.31
CA ALA A 121 11.75 -15.63 7.48
C ALA A 121 13.07 -14.86 7.44
N LYS A 122 14.10 -15.52 6.91
CA LYS A 122 15.38 -14.89 6.57
C LYS A 122 15.28 -14.27 5.18
N MET A 123 16.08 -13.23 4.93
CA MET A 123 16.24 -12.73 3.56
C MET A 123 17.08 -13.70 2.72
N ASN A 124 18.18 -14.22 3.32
CA ASN A 124 19.04 -15.26 2.76
C ASN A 124 19.49 -16.25 3.84
N ASP A 125 19.88 -17.46 3.44
CA ASP A 125 20.42 -18.45 4.38
C ASP A 125 21.78 -18.04 4.95
N ALA A 126 22.55 -17.24 4.19
CA ALA A 126 23.82 -16.65 4.61
C ALA A 126 23.71 -15.13 4.69
N GLY A 127 24.60 -14.49 5.45
CA GLY A 127 24.71 -13.04 5.55
C GLY A 127 25.29 -12.43 4.28
N THR A 128 24.55 -12.45 3.18
CA THR A 128 24.96 -11.92 1.87
C THR A 128 23.76 -11.29 1.13
N THR A 129 24.04 -10.25 0.34
CA THR A 129 23.07 -9.64 -0.57
C THR A 129 23.39 -9.93 -2.03
N ALA A 130 24.33 -10.87 -2.28
CA ALA A 130 24.68 -11.27 -3.63
C ALA A 130 23.46 -11.76 -4.41
N GLY A 131 23.33 -11.32 -5.67
CA GLY A 131 22.15 -11.59 -6.50
C GLY A 131 20.97 -10.66 -6.27
N GLY A 132 21.08 -9.74 -5.31
CA GLY A 132 20.03 -8.77 -4.98
C GLY A 132 18.79 -9.39 -4.34
N TYR A 133 17.70 -8.64 -4.32
CA TYR A 133 16.44 -9.13 -3.77
C TYR A 133 15.87 -10.30 -4.58
N ILE A 134 15.89 -10.22 -5.92
CA ILE A 134 15.37 -11.29 -6.80
C ILE A 134 16.16 -12.61 -6.68
N GLY A 135 17.46 -12.53 -6.39
CA GLY A 135 18.29 -13.71 -6.14
C GLY A 135 18.20 -14.25 -4.71
N SER A 136 17.45 -13.59 -3.82
CA SER A 136 17.38 -13.97 -2.42
C SER A 136 16.49 -15.19 -2.16
N THR A 137 16.76 -15.90 -1.08
CA THR A 137 15.89 -16.97 -0.55
C THR A 137 14.50 -16.42 -0.23
N MET A 138 14.39 -15.18 0.23
CA MET A 138 13.11 -14.52 0.49
C MET A 138 12.24 -14.45 -0.78
N TYR A 139 12.79 -13.95 -1.89
CA TYR A 139 12.04 -13.80 -3.14
C TYR A 139 11.64 -15.15 -3.74
N THR A 140 12.56 -16.12 -3.71
CA THR A 140 12.37 -17.43 -4.35
C THR A 140 11.47 -18.36 -3.55
N THR A 141 11.56 -18.34 -2.21
CA THR A 141 10.84 -19.26 -1.33
C THR A 141 10.21 -18.61 -0.10
N GLY A 142 10.83 -17.58 0.48
CA GLY A 142 10.36 -16.98 1.73
C GLY A 142 9.00 -16.30 1.61
N LEU A 143 8.64 -15.80 0.44
CA LEU A 143 7.33 -15.22 0.15
C LEU A 143 6.22 -16.25 -0.13
N ALA A 144 6.51 -17.55 -0.16
CA ALA A 144 5.53 -18.57 -0.57
C ALA A 144 4.27 -18.55 0.28
N GLU A 145 4.39 -18.41 1.61
CA GLU A 145 3.26 -18.32 2.51
C GLU A 145 2.44 -17.05 2.26
N SER A 146 3.08 -15.89 2.12
CA SER A 146 2.43 -14.62 1.82
C SER A 146 1.68 -14.67 0.46
N LYS A 147 2.29 -15.26 -0.56
CA LYS A 147 1.67 -15.47 -1.87
C LYS A 147 0.45 -16.39 -1.78
N SER A 148 0.55 -17.47 -0.99
CA SER A 148 -0.56 -18.41 -0.78
C SER A 148 -1.74 -17.75 -0.06
N LEU A 149 -1.47 -16.98 1.01
CA LEU A 149 -2.49 -16.27 1.77
C LEU A 149 -3.17 -15.17 0.93
N ALA A 150 -2.40 -14.39 0.18
CA ALA A 150 -2.93 -13.38 -0.74
C ALA A 150 -3.78 -14.03 -1.84
N SER A 151 -3.30 -15.12 -2.46
CA SER A 151 -4.05 -15.86 -3.48
C SER A 151 -5.33 -16.48 -2.93
N SER A 152 -5.30 -17.00 -1.71
CA SER A 152 -6.51 -17.52 -1.03
C SER A 152 -7.54 -16.41 -0.76
N ALA A 153 -7.08 -15.18 -0.48
CA ALA A 153 -7.95 -14.05 -0.16
C ALA A 153 -8.53 -13.38 -1.41
N PHE A 154 -7.73 -13.22 -2.48
CA PHE A 154 -8.08 -12.36 -3.61
C PHE A 154 -8.06 -13.07 -4.97
N GLY A 155 -7.47 -14.25 -5.06
CA GLY A 155 -7.49 -15.08 -6.26
C GLY A 155 -7.03 -14.34 -7.52
N SER A 156 -7.87 -14.39 -8.55
CA SER A 156 -7.61 -13.75 -9.85
C SER A 156 -7.69 -12.23 -9.85
N ALA A 157 -8.13 -11.59 -8.76
CA ALA A 157 -8.10 -10.14 -8.65
C ALA A 157 -6.68 -9.60 -8.42
N ILE A 158 -5.72 -10.43 -8.00
CA ILE A 158 -4.31 -10.01 -7.90
C ILE A 158 -3.79 -9.75 -9.32
N ILE A 159 -3.27 -8.54 -9.55
CA ILE A 159 -2.71 -8.17 -10.84
C ILE A 159 -1.19 -8.28 -10.85
N SER A 160 -0.62 -8.57 -12.03
CA SER A 160 0.81 -8.41 -12.30
C SER A 160 1.12 -6.97 -12.68
N HIS A 161 2.25 -6.48 -12.23
CA HIS A 161 2.82 -5.18 -12.57
C HIS A 161 4.33 -5.32 -12.71
N GLN A 162 4.98 -4.36 -13.33
CA GLN A 162 6.44 -4.34 -13.38
C GLN A 162 7.01 -3.47 -12.26
N THR A 163 8.02 -4.02 -11.60
CA THR A 163 8.82 -3.32 -10.60
C THR A 163 10.29 -3.40 -10.98
N PHE A 164 11.02 -2.31 -10.77
CA PHE A 164 12.45 -2.30 -10.98
C PHE A 164 13.17 -2.77 -9.72
N PHE A 165 13.90 -3.87 -9.83
CA PHE A 165 14.71 -4.41 -8.74
C PHE A 165 16.19 -4.21 -8.99
N THR A 166 16.94 -3.81 -7.96
CA THR A 166 18.39 -3.80 -7.96
C THR A 166 18.92 -5.21 -7.78
N ASN A 167 19.96 -5.59 -8.55
CA ASN A 167 20.49 -6.95 -8.56
C ASN A 167 21.50 -7.22 -7.46
N ALA A 168 22.29 -6.22 -7.07
CA ALA A 168 23.35 -6.38 -6.08
C ALA A 168 23.84 -5.03 -5.57
N GLU A 169 24.64 -5.07 -4.51
CA GLU A 169 25.42 -3.94 -4.02
C GLU A 169 26.87 -4.08 -4.53
N SER A 170 27.48 -2.96 -4.90
CA SER A 170 28.91 -2.87 -5.20
C SER A 170 29.44 -1.55 -4.69
N GLY A 171 30.35 -1.62 -3.71
CA GLY A 171 30.97 -0.43 -3.10
C GLY A 171 29.99 0.49 -2.39
N GLY A 172 28.96 -0.06 -1.73
CA GLY A 172 27.94 0.67 -1.01
C GLY A 172 26.83 1.26 -1.91
N LYS A 173 26.70 0.79 -3.16
CA LYS A 173 25.71 1.30 -4.14
C LYS A 173 25.02 0.15 -4.87
N PRO A 174 23.77 0.32 -5.28
CA PRO A 174 23.14 -0.58 -6.23
C PRO A 174 23.96 -0.63 -7.53
N SER A 175 24.34 -1.83 -7.98
CA SER A 175 25.26 -2.00 -9.12
C SER A 175 24.54 -2.16 -10.45
N SER A 176 23.34 -2.69 -10.45
CA SER A 176 22.52 -2.91 -11.64
C SER A 176 21.08 -3.22 -11.22
N GLY A 177 20.19 -3.27 -12.18
CA GLY A 177 18.81 -3.65 -11.95
C GLY A 177 18.10 -4.06 -13.24
N ALA A 178 16.90 -4.58 -13.08
CA ALA A 178 16.02 -4.98 -14.18
C ALA A 178 14.57 -4.77 -13.81
N TRP A 179 13.73 -4.53 -14.82
CA TRP A 179 12.30 -4.64 -14.71
C TRP A 179 11.91 -6.11 -14.60
N VAL A 180 11.09 -6.42 -13.61
CA VAL A 180 10.62 -7.78 -13.35
C VAL A 180 9.11 -7.74 -13.15
N ASP A 181 8.40 -8.68 -13.77
CA ASP A 181 7.00 -8.89 -13.52
C ASP A 181 6.81 -9.43 -12.10
N SER A 182 6.00 -8.73 -11.35
CA SER A 182 5.74 -9.03 -9.95
C SER A 182 4.24 -9.08 -9.64
N THR A 183 3.89 -9.81 -8.60
CA THR A 183 2.53 -9.86 -8.06
C THR A 183 2.53 -9.51 -6.58
N VAL A 184 3.19 -10.32 -5.76
CA VAL A 184 3.28 -10.17 -4.30
C VAL A 184 4.75 -10.10 -3.91
N ASP A 185 5.16 -8.97 -3.34
CA ASP A 185 6.54 -8.67 -2.97
C ASP A 185 6.67 -8.02 -1.60
N LEU A 186 7.91 -7.76 -1.17
CA LEU A 186 8.19 -6.88 -0.05
C LEU A 186 8.13 -5.42 -0.50
N MET A 187 7.76 -4.55 0.42
CA MET A 187 7.87 -3.10 0.25
C MET A 187 9.33 -2.67 0.22
N ASN A 188 9.60 -1.48 -0.36
CA ASN A 188 10.87 -0.77 -0.25
C ASN A 188 10.77 0.38 0.76
N GLU A 189 11.91 1.04 1.05
CA GLU A 189 11.95 2.18 1.98
C GLU A 189 11.11 3.36 1.51
N TYR A 190 11.07 3.64 0.20
CA TYR A 190 10.24 4.71 -0.34
C TYR A 190 8.76 4.47 -0.11
N MET A 191 8.27 3.24 -0.32
CA MET A 191 6.88 2.88 -0.05
C MET A 191 6.49 3.10 1.41
N VAL A 192 7.42 2.86 2.35
CA VAL A 192 7.15 2.96 3.78
C VAL A 192 7.41 4.36 4.31
N TYR A 193 8.52 5.01 3.91
CA TYR A 193 9.01 6.25 4.52
C TYR A 193 8.98 7.46 3.60
N GLY A 194 8.77 7.27 2.29
CA GLY A 194 8.79 8.34 1.29
C GLY A 194 10.20 8.77 0.86
N HIS A 195 11.23 8.15 1.42
CA HIS A 195 12.64 8.44 1.08
C HIS A 195 13.54 7.24 1.40
N ALA A 196 14.70 7.21 0.76
CA ALA A 196 15.79 6.31 1.15
C ALA A 196 16.38 6.74 2.49
N HIS A 197 16.52 5.83 3.42
CA HIS A 197 17.06 6.07 4.75
C HIS A 197 18.29 5.21 5.03
N ALA A 198 18.16 3.89 4.94
CA ALA A 198 19.22 2.93 5.18
C ALA A 198 19.79 2.32 3.89
N MET A 199 19.00 2.29 2.81
CA MET A 199 19.44 1.70 1.55
C MET A 199 20.70 2.39 1.02
N ALA A 200 21.55 1.62 0.36
CA ALA A 200 22.71 2.14 -0.36
C ALA A 200 22.25 3.23 -1.33
N SER A 201 22.90 4.40 -1.27
CA SER A 201 22.49 5.55 -2.06
C SER A 201 22.41 5.19 -3.55
N PRO A 202 21.31 5.43 -4.21
CA PRO A 202 21.08 5.09 -5.60
C PRO A 202 21.91 5.94 -6.60
N ASN A 203 23.07 6.38 -6.25
CA ASN A 203 23.93 7.30 -7.02
C ASN A 203 24.72 6.62 -8.14
N GLY A 204 24.25 5.49 -8.67
CA GLY A 204 24.82 4.95 -9.90
C GLY A 204 24.13 5.59 -11.10
N SER A 205 24.91 6.22 -11.98
CA SER A 205 24.48 6.72 -13.31
C SER A 205 23.82 5.67 -14.23
N ASN A 206 23.64 4.46 -13.74
CA ASN A 206 23.08 3.32 -14.48
C ASN A 206 21.68 2.90 -14.00
N VAL A 207 21.10 3.60 -13.04
CA VAL A 207 19.75 3.29 -12.57
C VAL A 207 18.80 4.32 -13.17
N ALA A 208 18.52 4.18 -14.46
CA ALA A 208 17.51 4.95 -15.20
C ALA A 208 16.06 4.75 -14.64
N ALA A 209 15.96 4.03 -13.53
CA ALA A 209 14.71 3.57 -12.96
C ALA A 209 14.16 4.45 -11.85
N PHE A 210 14.77 5.59 -11.57
CA PHE A 210 14.25 6.52 -10.57
C PHE A 210 13.03 7.31 -11.03
N ASP A 211 12.68 7.22 -12.29
CA ASP A 211 11.40 7.72 -12.81
C ASP A 211 10.25 6.76 -12.50
N THR A 212 10.44 5.81 -11.59
CA THR A 212 9.37 4.89 -11.19
C THR A 212 8.60 5.43 -10.01
N ILE A 213 7.32 5.12 -9.96
CA ILE A 213 6.45 5.50 -8.85
C ILE A 213 6.86 4.85 -7.51
N ASP A 214 7.62 3.75 -7.56
CA ASP A 214 8.23 3.08 -6.39
C ASP A 214 9.13 4.00 -5.55
N THR A 215 9.36 5.22 -5.98
CA THR A 215 10.04 6.28 -5.24
C THR A 215 9.09 7.17 -4.43
N THR A 216 7.81 6.83 -4.34
CA THR A 216 6.83 7.57 -3.55
C THR A 216 6.34 6.77 -2.36
N GLN A 217 5.94 7.47 -1.28
CA GLN A 217 5.37 6.83 -0.11
C GLN A 217 3.93 6.35 -0.40
N LEU A 218 3.59 5.15 0.05
CA LEU A 218 2.20 4.70 0.06
C LEU A 218 1.37 5.63 0.94
N ALA A 219 0.25 6.07 0.42
CA ALA A 219 -0.61 7.05 1.08
C ALA A 219 -1.04 6.64 2.50
N LEU A 220 -1.20 5.34 2.76
CA LEU A 220 -1.52 4.80 4.09
C LEU A 220 -0.50 5.23 5.14
N PHE A 221 0.79 5.06 4.85
CA PHE A 221 1.85 5.34 5.83
C PHE A 221 2.07 6.84 6.02
N SER A 222 1.81 7.64 4.98
CA SER A 222 1.81 9.10 5.07
C SER A 222 0.64 9.61 5.90
N ALA A 223 -0.56 9.07 5.68
CA ALA A 223 -1.78 9.51 6.38
C ALA A 223 -1.85 8.99 7.83
N ASN A 224 -1.31 7.80 8.10
CA ASN A 224 -1.31 7.19 9.43
C ASN A 224 -0.03 6.38 9.68
N PRO A 225 1.04 7.01 10.20
CA PRO A 225 2.34 6.35 10.47
C PRO A 225 2.28 5.21 11.48
N GLU A 226 1.20 5.08 12.26
CA GLU A 226 1.05 3.95 13.20
C GLU A 226 1.05 2.59 12.48
N PHE A 227 0.65 2.55 11.21
CA PHE A 227 0.73 1.33 10.41
C PHE A 227 2.16 0.90 10.05
N ILE A 228 3.16 1.74 10.28
CA ILE A 228 4.58 1.34 10.18
C ILE A 228 4.99 0.51 11.41
N ARG A 229 4.41 0.81 12.57
CA ARG A 229 4.79 0.31 13.89
C ARG A 229 4.22 -1.07 14.23
N CYS A 230 4.26 -2.03 13.32
CA CYS A 230 3.67 -3.35 13.59
C CYS A 230 4.68 -4.34 14.19
N ALA A 231 5.81 -4.54 13.56
CA ALA A 231 6.89 -5.46 13.96
C ALA A 231 8.16 -5.10 13.19
N SER A 232 9.30 -5.70 13.55
CA SER A 232 10.47 -5.64 12.66
C SER A 232 10.17 -6.44 11.40
N THR A 233 10.12 -5.77 10.26
CA THR A 233 9.79 -6.37 8.96
C THR A 233 10.88 -6.11 7.93
N TRP A 234 11.09 -7.08 7.06
CA TRP A 234 11.97 -6.93 5.92
C TRP A 234 11.44 -5.90 4.93
N LEU A 235 12.36 -5.09 4.41
CA LEU A 235 12.20 -4.32 3.18
C LEU A 235 13.16 -4.89 2.13
N ARG A 236 12.85 -4.67 0.85
CA ARG A 236 13.61 -5.29 -0.25
C ARG A 236 14.91 -4.57 -0.61
N ASP A 237 15.18 -3.42 0.01
CA ASP A 237 16.31 -2.58 -0.33
C ASP A 237 17.63 -3.12 0.20
N ILE A 238 18.64 -3.13 -0.65
CA ILE A 238 20.01 -3.52 -0.30
C ILE A 238 20.70 -2.33 0.36
N VAL A 239 21.33 -2.59 1.48
CA VAL A 239 22.08 -1.56 2.25
C VAL A 239 23.58 -1.76 2.13
N SER A 240 24.03 -3.00 2.22
CA SER A 240 25.46 -3.37 2.14
C SER A 240 25.62 -4.77 1.57
N ALA A 241 26.84 -5.27 1.48
CA ALA A 241 27.11 -6.64 1.01
C ALA A 241 26.47 -7.75 1.87
N THR A 242 25.98 -7.41 3.07
CA THR A 242 25.42 -8.39 4.03
C THR A 242 24.06 -8.01 4.59
N GLN A 243 23.55 -6.79 4.32
CA GLN A 243 22.39 -6.25 5.01
C GLN A 243 21.34 -5.72 4.04
N PHE A 244 20.07 -5.94 4.42
CA PHE A 244 18.90 -5.32 3.82
C PHE A 244 18.26 -4.31 4.79
N ALA A 245 17.51 -3.37 4.25
CA ALA A 245 16.71 -2.43 5.02
C ALA A 245 15.56 -3.15 5.72
N THR A 246 15.13 -2.60 6.85
CA THR A 246 14.02 -3.10 7.64
C THR A 246 13.20 -1.96 8.23
N ALA A 247 11.91 -2.18 8.43
CA ALA A 247 11.07 -1.32 9.25
C ALA A 247 11.08 -1.85 10.70
N HIS A 248 11.21 -0.93 11.67
CA HIS A 248 11.28 -1.27 13.09
C HIS A 248 9.96 -0.94 13.81
N PRO A 249 9.59 -1.65 14.90
CA PRO A 249 8.33 -1.41 15.62
C PRO A 249 8.15 0.00 16.20
N ASN A 250 9.24 0.75 16.40
CA ASN A 250 9.16 2.15 16.82
C ASN A 250 8.90 3.13 15.67
N GLY A 251 8.76 2.62 14.44
CA GLY A 251 8.52 3.42 13.23
C GLY A 251 9.79 3.89 12.53
N SER A 252 10.99 3.57 13.03
CA SER A 252 12.24 3.94 12.35
C SER A 252 12.62 2.95 11.26
N ALA A 253 13.32 3.43 10.22
CA ALA A 253 14.07 2.59 9.31
C ALA A 253 15.34 2.10 9.99
N THR A 254 15.72 0.84 9.76
CA THR A 254 16.95 0.24 10.26
C THR A 254 17.46 -0.83 9.29
N VAL A 255 18.43 -1.59 9.68
CA VAL A 255 19.07 -2.62 8.84
C VAL A 255 19.19 -3.93 9.63
N ALA A 256 19.22 -5.04 8.90
CA ALA A 256 19.47 -6.36 9.46
C ALA A 256 20.33 -7.20 8.52
N ASN A 257 21.15 -8.09 9.09
CA ASN A 257 21.88 -9.07 8.30
C ASN A 257 20.90 -10.02 7.60
N ALA A 258 21.20 -10.37 6.37
CA ALA A 258 20.32 -11.16 5.50
C ALA A 258 19.94 -12.52 6.10
N ASP A 259 20.75 -13.09 6.99
CA ASP A 259 20.52 -14.38 7.68
C ASP A 259 19.71 -14.26 8.97
N TRP A 260 19.24 -13.06 9.35
CA TRP A 260 18.36 -12.87 10.50
C TRP A 260 16.90 -13.22 10.15
N GLN A 261 16.13 -13.59 11.16
CA GLN A 261 14.69 -13.85 11.01
C GLN A 261 13.89 -12.62 11.40
N LEU A 262 13.16 -12.06 10.44
CA LEU A 262 12.27 -10.92 10.65
C LEU A 262 10.91 -11.17 9.99
N GLY A 263 9.96 -10.31 10.32
CA GLY A 263 8.60 -10.39 9.77
C GLY A 263 8.56 -10.20 8.26
N VAL A 264 7.72 -10.97 7.61
CA VAL A 264 7.39 -10.87 6.18
C VAL A 264 6.04 -10.18 6.05
N ARG A 265 6.06 -8.94 5.59
CA ARG A 265 4.87 -8.12 5.37
C ARG A 265 4.79 -7.74 3.89
N PRO A 266 3.97 -8.44 3.11
CA PRO A 266 3.92 -8.24 1.67
C PRO A 266 3.15 -7.00 1.27
N VAL A 267 3.35 -6.59 0.00
CA VAL A 267 2.56 -5.62 -0.74
C VAL A 267 2.16 -6.21 -2.08
N PHE A 268 0.95 -5.95 -2.53
CA PHE A 268 0.44 -6.36 -3.83
C PHE A 268 -0.73 -5.48 -4.28
N ALA A 269 -1.16 -5.65 -5.53
CA ALA A 269 -2.29 -4.95 -6.09
C ALA A 269 -3.42 -5.88 -6.48
N ILE A 270 -4.66 -5.40 -6.33
CA ILE A 270 -5.86 -6.05 -6.87
C ILE A 270 -6.59 -5.09 -7.82
N GLY A 271 -7.10 -5.65 -8.97
CA GLY A 271 -7.80 -4.88 -9.98
C GLY A 271 -8.49 -5.72 -11.05
#